data_a7c23ced4d5f6c7ba1873e9a17d4cda6
#
_entry.id   a7c23ced4d5f6c7ba1873e9a17d4cda6
#
_cell.length_a   1.000
_cell.length_b   1.000
_cell.length_c   1.000
_cell.angle_alpha   90.00
_cell.angle_beta   90.00
_cell.angle_gamma   90.00
#
_symmetry.space_group_name_H-M   'P 1'
#
loop_
_entity.id
_entity.type
_entity.pdbx_description
1 polymer ?
#
loop_
_entity_poly.entity_id
_entity_poly.type
_entity_poly.pdbx_seq_one_letter_code
_entity_poly.pdbx_strand_id
1 'polypeptide(L)'
;MKMKELVQDGWKLLDITNDEKLKAEYDSWCRKVKGFLNQNGFPKEKLNEIQIKMWYTENEFSKDDTRNSIIKAIKDTLVYLDEINTISEAVISEAVGIRLIEQILNNFYLYYRSMFQNSLHKKATMSMDELKKIQIGNEYDLQRMLYALLVPIFPLIRQEAESDNGYGGMRADLYLEEYDLIIETKCTRASMTEKKLLEELGADGFHYKAKTVFFFVYDKKNIIKNPDVFKAAFTREQEKNGKNIKVIVLQPVEL
;
A
#
# COMPACT_ATOMS: atom_id res chain seq x y z
N MET A 1 4.03 -17.53 15.83
CA MET A 1 2.55 -17.61 15.95
C MET A 1 1.98 -17.32 14.58
N LYS A 2 1.00 -18.07 14.11
CA LYS A 2 0.36 -17.87 12.79
C LYS A 2 -0.99 -17.19 12.97
N MET A 3 -1.47 -16.47 11.95
CA MET A 3 -2.79 -15.82 11.98
C MET A 3 -3.91 -16.81 12.34
N LYS A 4 -3.88 -18.01 11.74
CA LYS A 4 -4.86 -19.09 12.04
C LYS A 4 -4.92 -19.47 13.52
N GLU A 5 -3.80 -19.46 14.22
CA GLU A 5 -3.73 -19.75 15.66
C GLU A 5 -4.43 -18.66 16.46
N LEU A 6 -4.23 -17.39 16.08
CA LEU A 6 -4.92 -16.25 16.71
C LEU A 6 -6.44 -16.30 16.52
N VAL A 7 -6.88 -16.65 15.31
CA VAL A 7 -8.32 -16.80 15.02
C VAL A 7 -8.91 -17.95 15.84
N GLN A 8 -8.22 -19.11 15.91
CA GLN A 8 -8.68 -20.23 16.73
C GLN A 8 -8.74 -19.90 18.21
N ASP A 9 -7.75 -19.17 18.73
CA ASP A 9 -7.74 -18.73 20.13
C ASP A 9 -8.88 -17.75 20.42
N GLY A 10 -9.19 -16.83 19.49
CA GLY A 10 -10.34 -15.94 19.62
C GLY A 10 -11.69 -16.69 19.68
N TRP A 11 -11.87 -17.71 18.85
CA TRP A 11 -13.08 -18.55 18.91
C TRP A 11 -13.25 -19.26 20.27
N LYS A 12 -12.15 -19.76 20.87
CA LYS A 12 -12.18 -20.40 22.21
C LYS A 12 -12.61 -19.45 23.32
N LEU A 13 -12.41 -18.14 23.18
CA LEU A 13 -12.86 -17.16 24.16
C LEU A 13 -14.38 -17.17 24.34
N LEU A 14 -15.12 -17.45 23.27
CA LEU A 14 -16.58 -17.49 23.31
C LEU A 14 -17.15 -18.61 24.19
N ASP A 15 -16.35 -19.65 24.47
CA ASP A 15 -16.73 -20.78 25.33
C ASP A 15 -16.52 -20.49 26.84
N ILE A 16 -15.88 -19.35 27.17
CA ILE A 16 -15.60 -18.99 28.58
C ILE A 16 -16.87 -18.46 29.24
N THR A 17 -17.35 -19.15 30.28
CA THR A 17 -18.55 -18.80 31.02
C THR A 17 -18.32 -17.82 32.18
N ASN A 18 -17.09 -17.81 32.74
CA ASN A 18 -16.74 -16.90 33.84
C ASN A 18 -16.33 -15.53 33.28
N ASP A 19 -16.99 -14.45 33.72
CA ASP A 19 -16.82 -13.10 33.17
C ASP A 19 -15.45 -12.50 33.44
N GLU A 20 -14.91 -12.69 34.66
CA GLU A 20 -13.56 -12.17 35.00
C GLU A 20 -12.47 -12.88 34.17
N LYS A 21 -12.62 -14.19 34.00
CA LYS A 21 -11.73 -14.97 33.16
C LYS A 21 -11.86 -14.56 31.71
N LEU A 22 -13.08 -14.36 31.19
CA LEU A 22 -13.30 -13.93 29.80
C LEU A 22 -12.61 -12.58 29.54
N LYS A 23 -12.77 -11.60 30.42
CA LYS A 23 -12.13 -10.30 30.31
C LYS A 23 -10.60 -10.42 30.29
N ALA A 24 -10.02 -11.14 31.25
CA ALA A 24 -8.57 -11.31 31.35
C ALA A 24 -7.95 -12.01 30.12
N GLU A 25 -8.60 -13.07 29.65
CA GLU A 25 -8.16 -13.82 28.46
C GLU A 25 -8.36 -12.99 27.19
N TYR A 26 -9.43 -12.23 27.07
CA TYR A 26 -9.68 -11.31 25.96
C TYR A 26 -8.59 -10.24 25.87
N ASP A 27 -8.26 -9.56 26.96
CA ASP A 27 -7.20 -8.56 26.99
C ASP A 27 -5.83 -9.15 26.62
N SER A 28 -5.57 -10.39 27.06
CA SER A 28 -4.36 -11.12 26.68
C SER A 28 -4.33 -11.43 25.19
N TRP A 29 -5.46 -11.89 24.64
CA TRP A 29 -5.60 -12.17 23.22
C TRP A 29 -5.45 -10.91 22.36
N CYS A 30 -6.05 -9.79 22.76
CA CYS A 30 -5.88 -8.50 22.08
C CYS A 30 -4.42 -8.07 22.00
N ARG A 31 -3.64 -8.25 23.08
CA ARG A 31 -2.19 -7.97 23.06
C ARG A 31 -1.44 -8.86 22.08
N LYS A 32 -1.77 -10.15 22.01
CA LYS A 32 -1.16 -11.11 21.06
C LYS A 32 -1.47 -10.72 19.61
N VAL A 33 -2.73 -10.37 19.31
CA VAL A 33 -3.14 -9.94 17.97
C VAL A 33 -2.41 -8.66 17.55
N LYS A 34 -2.39 -7.64 18.40
CA LYS A 34 -1.66 -6.38 18.13
C LYS A 34 -0.17 -6.63 17.92
N GLY A 35 0.45 -7.45 18.77
CA GLY A 35 1.85 -7.83 18.65
C GLY A 35 2.15 -8.54 17.34
N PHE A 36 1.30 -9.49 16.94
CA PHE A 36 1.43 -10.20 15.68
C PHE A 36 1.33 -9.26 14.47
N LEU A 37 0.32 -8.40 14.42
CA LEU A 37 0.13 -7.47 13.31
C LEU A 37 1.29 -6.47 13.20
N ASN A 38 1.79 -5.95 14.34
CA ASN A 38 2.96 -5.07 14.35
C ASN A 38 4.23 -5.77 13.84
N GLN A 39 4.48 -7.01 14.31
CA GLN A 39 5.67 -7.79 13.90
C GLN A 39 5.64 -8.20 12.42
N ASN A 40 4.46 -8.33 11.84
CA ASN A 40 4.29 -8.70 10.43
C ASN A 40 4.05 -7.47 9.52
N GLY A 41 4.36 -6.26 9.99
CA GLY A 41 4.40 -5.06 9.15
C GLY A 41 3.06 -4.57 8.63
N PHE A 42 1.95 -4.91 9.30
CA PHE A 42 0.64 -4.42 8.88
C PHE A 42 0.56 -2.89 8.94
N PRO A 43 -0.07 -2.23 7.94
CA PRO A 43 -0.21 -0.77 7.89
C PRO A 43 -0.86 -0.20 9.16
N LYS A 44 -0.45 1.03 9.55
CA LYS A 44 -1.01 1.72 10.74
C LYS A 44 -2.53 1.85 10.67
N GLU A 45 -3.09 2.05 9.49
CA GLU A 45 -4.53 2.12 9.24
C GLU A 45 -5.22 0.82 9.66
N LYS A 46 -4.66 -0.32 9.28
CA LYS A 46 -5.18 -1.65 9.66
C LYS A 46 -5.06 -1.92 11.16
N LEU A 47 -3.98 -1.44 11.77
CA LEU A 47 -3.81 -1.49 13.23
C LEU A 47 -4.84 -0.62 13.96
N ASN A 48 -5.18 0.54 13.43
CA ASN A 48 -6.22 1.41 13.98
C ASN A 48 -7.62 0.80 13.80
N GLU A 49 -7.93 0.26 12.62
CA GLU A 49 -9.18 -0.43 12.36
C GLU A 49 -9.42 -1.58 13.36
N ILE A 50 -8.41 -2.43 13.58
CA ILE A 50 -8.55 -3.53 14.53
C ILE A 50 -8.67 -3.06 15.97
N GLN A 51 -8.02 -1.95 16.34
CA GLN A 51 -8.19 -1.38 17.68
C GLN A 51 -9.64 -0.94 17.94
N ILE A 52 -10.30 -0.37 16.94
CA ILE A 52 -11.72 -0.01 17.01
C ILE A 52 -12.59 -1.26 17.17
N LYS A 53 -12.30 -2.34 16.44
CA LYS A 53 -13.02 -3.62 16.54
C LYS A 53 -12.84 -4.28 17.91
N MET A 54 -11.66 -4.14 18.50
CA MET A 54 -11.31 -4.67 19.82
C MET A 54 -11.86 -3.85 20.98
N TRP A 55 -12.46 -2.70 20.72
CA TRP A 55 -12.99 -1.86 21.79
C TRP A 55 -14.30 -2.43 22.35
N TYR A 56 -14.43 -2.43 23.69
CA TYR A 56 -15.66 -2.82 24.39
C TYR A 56 -15.96 -1.82 25.49
N THR A 57 -17.24 -1.74 25.88
CA THR A 57 -17.70 -0.87 26.96
C THR A 57 -17.83 -1.68 28.24
N GLU A 58 -17.22 -1.19 29.32
CA GLU A 58 -17.47 -1.69 30.66
C GLU A 58 -18.70 -0.98 31.25
N ASN A 59 -19.65 -1.76 31.76
CA ASN A 59 -20.80 -1.24 32.50
C ASN A 59 -20.68 -1.66 33.97
N GLU A 60 -20.37 -0.70 34.85
CA GLU A 60 -20.19 -0.96 36.27
C GLU A 60 -21.48 -1.46 36.95
N PHE A 61 -22.64 -1.20 36.35
CA PHE A 61 -23.96 -1.57 36.86
C PHE A 61 -24.53 -2.85 36.25
N SER A 62 -23.94 -3.38 35.19
CA SER A 62 -24.41 -4.59 34.52
C SER A 62 -23.24 -5.43 33.99
N LYS A 63 -22.99 -6.57 34.65
CA LYS A 63 -21.99 -7.55 34.19
C LYS A 63 -22.39 -8.17 32.86
N ASP A 64 -23.67 -8.39 32.63
CA ASP A 64 -24.19 -8.97 31.39
C ASP A 64 -23.95 -8.05 30.19
N ASP A 65 -24.09 -6.73 30.37
CA ASP A 65 -23.82 -5.76 29.30
C ASP A 65 -22.32 -5.71 28.95
N THR A 66 -21.45 -5.76 29.96
CA THR A 66 -20.01 -5.84 29.78
C THR A 66 -19.62 -7.13 29.02
N ARG A 67 -20.16 -8.28 29.44
CA ARG A 67 -19.95 -9.56 28.78
C ARG A 67 -20.39 -9.52 27.31
N ASN A 68 -21.57 -9.03 27.03
CA ASN A 68 -22.12 -8.93 25.68
C ASN A 68 -21.27 -8.01 24.80
N SER A 69 -20.75 -6.91 25.36
CA SER A 69 -19.84 -5.99 24.67
C SER A 69 -18.52 -6.68 24.32
N ILE A 70 -17.92 -7.47 25.21
CA ILE A 70 -16.70 -8.25 24.95
C ILE A 70 -16.97 -9.31 23.87
N ILE A 71 -18.08 -10.06 23.96
CA ILE A 71 -18.43 -11.07 22.95
C ILE A 71 -18.59 -10.44 21.57
N LYS A 72 -19.22 -9.27 21.50
CA LYS A 72 -19.34 -8.52 20.23
C LYS A 72 -17.96 -8.13 19.71
N ALA A 73 -17.09 -7.56 20.54
CA ALA A 73 -15.75 -7.16 20.14
C ALA A 73 -14.90 -8.35 19.68
N ILE A 74 -15.02 -9.54 20.30
CA ILE A 74 -14.39 -10.78 19.84
C ILE A 74 -14.88 -11.10 18.42
N LYS A 75 -16.18 -11.15 18.19
CA LYS A 75 -16.76 -11.50 16.88
C LYS A 75 -16.36 -10.52 15.79
N ASP A 76 -16.46 -9.22 16.07
CA ASP A 76 -16.06 -8.16 15.11
C ASP A 76 -14.57 -8.24 14.77
N THR A 77 -13.74 -8.55 15.75
CA THR A 77 -12.29 -8.75 15.54
C THR A 77 -12.00 -10.02 14.76
N LEU A 78 -12.70 -11.13 15.03
CA LEU A 78 -12.53 -12.39 14.31
C LEU A 78 -12.89 -12.26 12.83
N VAL A 79 -14.00 -11.60 12.51
CA VAL A 79 -14.40 -11.30 11.12
C VAL A 79 -13.29 -10.51 10.42
N TYR A 80 -12.78 -9.48 11.08
CA TYR A 80 -11.71 -8.66 10.51
C TYR A 80 -10.39 -9.41 10.33
N LEU A 81 -10.02 -10.28 11.29
CA LEU A 81 -8.84 -11.14 11.15
C LEU A 81 -8.98 -12.15 10.02
N ASP A 82 -10.18 -12.68 9.79
CA ASP A 82 -10.45 -13.62 8.70
C ASP A 82 -10.37 -12.91 7.33
N GLU A 83 -10.90 -11.69 7.23
CA GLU A 83 -10.72 -10.84 6.05
C GLU A 83 -9.24 -10.58 5.74
N ILE A 84 -8.45 -10.20 6.75
CA ILE A 84 -7.01 -9.98 6.60
C ILE A 84 -6.29 -11.28 6.24
N ASN A 85 -6.67 -12.40 6.84
CA ASN A 85 -6.05 -13.70 6.58
C ASN A 85 -6.31 -14.17 5.14
N THR A 86 -7.52 -13.98 4.65
CA THR A 86 -7.88 -14.28 3.24
C THR A 86 -7.03 -13.46 2.27
N ILE A 87 -6.79 -12.19 2.59
CA ILE A 87 -5.91 -11.31 1.84
C ILE A 87 -4.44 -11.80 1.90
N SER A 88 -3.99 -12.26 3.06
CA SER A 88 -2.60 -12.71 3.32
C SER A 88 -2.29 -14.11 2.77
N GLU A 89 -3.28 -14.98 2.63
CA GLU A 89 -3.09 -16.35 2.08
C GLU A 89 -2.88 -16.37 0.56
N ALA A 90 -3.26 -15.32 -0.14
CA ALA A 90 -2.91 -15.10 -1.54
C ALA A 90 -1.48 -14.56 -1.69
N VAL A 91 -0.50 -15.17 -1.02
CA VAL A 91 0.91 -14.72 -1.09
C VAL A 91 1.41 -14.92 -2.52
N ILE A 92 1.37 -13.81 -3.26
CA ILE A 92 2.08 -13.71 -4.54
C ILE A 92 3.58 -13.77 -4.20
N SER A 93 4.30 -14.75 -4.74
CA SER A 93 5.74 -14.87 -4.46
C SER A 93 6.48 -13.58 -4.88
N GLU A 94 7.57 -13.23 -4.17
CA GLU A 94 8.35 -12.00 -4.40
C GLU A 94 8.63 -11.77 -5.90
N ALA A 95 9.14 -12.78 -6.61
CA ALA A 95 9.46 -12.67 -8.03
C ALA A 95 8.23 -12.40 -8.91
N VAL A 96 7.08 -13.00 -8.58
CA VAL A 96 5.83 -12.80 -9.31
C VAL A 96 5.24 -11.43 -8.98
N GLY A 97 5.28 -11.03 -7.70
CA GLY A 97 4.79 -9.73 -7.23
C GLY A 97 5.54 -8.57 -7.88
N ILE A 98 6.88 -8.61 -7.86
CA ILE A 98 7.72 -7.58 -8.50
C ILE A 98 7.42 -7.49 -10.00
N ARG A 99 7.32 -8.64 -10.70
CA ARG A 99 7.00 -8.67 -12.14
C ARG A 99 5.60 -8.11 -12.43
N LEU A 100 4.62 -8.44 -11.59
CA LEU A 100 3.25 -7.95 -11.75
C LEU A 100 3.18 -6.42 -11.55
N ILE A 101 3.86 -5.90 -10.53
CA ILE A 101 3.99 -4.45 -10.31
C ILE A 101 4.63 -3.78 -11.53
N GLU A 102 5.76 -4.31 -12.00
CA GLU A 102 6.43 -3.78 -13.19
C GLU A 102 5.51 -3.76 -14.42
N GLN A 103 4.74 -4.83 -14.62
CA GLN A 103 3.76 -4.92 -15.71
C GLN A 103 2.64 -3.88 -15.56
N ILE A 104 2.11 -3.67 -14.34
CA ILE A 104 1.08 -2.67 -14.05
C ILE A 104 1.63 -1.27 -14.34
N LEU A 105 2.85 -0.94 -13.89
CA LEU A 105 3.48 0.35 -14.13
C LEU A 105 3.67 0.61 -15.63
N ASN A 106 4.20 -0.37 -16.38
CA ASN A 106 4.40 -0.24 -17.81
C ASN A 106 3.09 -0.10 -18.61
N ASN A 107 1.98 -0.64 -18.09
CA ASN A 107 0.66 -0.60 -18.71
C ASN A 107 -0.30 0.41 -18.04
N PHE A 108 0.19 1.29 -17.18
CA PHE A 108 -0.65 2.27 -16.47
C PHE A 108 -1.47 3.13 -17.43
N TYR A 109 -0.94 3.45 -18.60
CA TYR A 109 -1.64 4.21 -19.63
C TYR A 109 -2.94 3.51 -20.10
N LEU A 110 -2.98 2.17 -20.14
CA LEU A 110 -4.19 1.40 -20.49
C LEU A 110 -5.28 1.62 -19.45
N TYR A 111 -4.93 1.58 -18.16
CA TYR A 111 -5.86 1.89 -17.08
C TYR A 111 -6.40 3.31 -17.21
N TYR A 112 -5.50 4.30 -17.31
CA TYR A 112 -5.89 5.70 -17.37
C TYR A 112 -6.81 5.98 -18.56
N ARG A 113 -6.45 5.47 -19.72
CA ARG A 113 -7.23 5.62 -20.95
C ARG A 113 -8.60 4.93 -20.86
N SER A 114 -8.62 3.70 -20.34
CA SER A 114 -9.87 2.93 -20.21
C SER A 114 -10.83 3.56 -19.21
N MET A 115 -10.31 4.14 -18.12
CA MET A 115 -11.15 4.73 -17.08
C MET A 115 -11.62 6.15 -17.43
N PHE A 116 -10.75 6.99 -17.98
CA PHE A 116 -10.99 8.42 -18.07
C PHE A 116 -11.13 8.98 -19.50
N GLN A 117 -10.77 8.22 -20.52
CA GLN A 117 -10.71 8.72 -21.89
C GLN A 117 -11.57 7.94 -22.89
N ASN A 118 -11.77 6.65 -22.69
CA ASN A 118 -12.60 5.85 -23.57
C ASN A 118 -14.08 6.25 -23.47
N SER A 119 -14.79 6.12 -24.59
CA SER A 119 -16.22 6.43 -24.64
C SER A 119 -17.03 5.53 -23.71
N LEU A 120 -17.96 6.14 -22.99
CA LEU A 120 -18.85 5.45 -22.07
C LEU A 120 -19.94 4.67 -22.80
N HIS A 121 -20.45 3.63 -22.16
CA HIS A 121 -21.65 2.94 -22.64
C HIS A 121 -22.85 3.90 -22.60
N LYS A 122 -23.75 3.80 -23.58
CA LYS A 122 -24.92 4.69 -23.75
C LYS A 122 -25.86 4.77 -22.54
N LYS A 123 -25.83 3.76 -21.66
CA LYS A 123 -26.63 3.70 -20.41
C LYS A 123 -25.84 4.03 -19.16
N ALA A 124 -24.59 4.50 -19.28
CA ALA A 124 -23.79 4.91 -18.14
C ALA A 124 -24.40 6.17 -17.50
N THR A 125 -24.34 6.23 -16.17
CA THR A 125 -24.77 7.43 -15.41
C THR A 125 -23.65 8.46 -15.26
N MET A 126 -22.37 8.02 -15.38
CA MET A 126 -21.22 8.91 -15.42
C MET A 126 -21.18 9.67 -16.75
N SER A 127 -20.72 10.91 -16.74
CA SER A 127 -20.51 11.70 -17.96
C SER A 127 -19.02 11.74 -18.34
N MET A 128 -18.73 11.81 -19.64
CA MET A 128 -17.36 11.97 -20.14
C MET A 128 -16.75 13.31 -19.70
N ASP A 129 -17.57 14.36 -19.53
CA ASP A 129 -17.08 15.69 -19.11
C ASP A 129 -16.62 15.68 -17.65
N GLU A 130 -17.21 14.84 -16.79
CA GLU A 130 -16.75 14.63 -15.42
C GLU A 130 -15.46 13.81 -15.39
N LEU A 131 -15.38 12.73 -16.14
CA LEU A 131 -14.20 11.86 -16.20
C LEU A 131 -12.97 12.59 -16.78
N LYS A 132 -13.14 13.39 -17.82
CA LYS A 132 -12.06 14.19 -18.43
C LYS A 132 -11.48 15.26 -17.52
N LYS A 133 -12.19 15.64 -16.44
CA LYS A 133 -11.65 16.56 -15.42
C LYS A 133 -10.62 15.88 -14.53
N ILE A 134 -10.64 14.55 -14.47
CA ILE A 134 -9.66 13.79 -13.68
C ILE A 134 -8.37 13.68 -14.49
N GLN A 135 -7.40 14.49 -14.12
CA GLN A 135 -6.11 14.60 -14.80
C GLN A 135 -4.96 14.49 -13.79
N ILE A 136 -3.84 13.98 -14.27
CA ILE A 136 -2.59 13.97 -13.49
C ILE A 136 -1.98 15.38 -13.57
N GLY A 137 -2.25 16.20 -12.57
CA GLY A 137 -1.74 17.57 -12.46
C GLY A 137 -0.33 17.61 -11.91
N ASN A 138 -0.03 16.76 -10.96
CA ASN A 138 1.23 16.69 -10.24
C ASN A 138 1.53 15.25 -9.75
N GLU A 139 2.58 15.10 -8.97
CA GLU A 139 3.08 13.86 -8.39
C GLU A 139 2.07 13.18 -7.44
N TYR A 140 1.35 13.97 -6.62
CA TYR A 140 0.36 13.44 -5.68
C TYR A 140 -0.87 12.83 -6.37
N ASP A 141 -1.28 13.40 -7.52
CA ASP A 141 -2.36 12.83 -8.32
C ASP A 141 -1.94 11.48 -8.91
N LEU A 142 -0.70 11.40 -9.41
CA LEU A 142 -0.12 10.17 -9.93
C LEU A 142 -0.02 9.10 -8.85
N GLN A 143 0.53 9.44 -7.68
CA GLN A 143 0.63 8.58 -6.51
C GLN A 143 -0.74 8.03 -6.10
N ARG A 144 -1.75 8.90 -6.00
CA ARG A 144 -3.11 8.51 -5.63
C ARG A 144 -3.73 7.52 -6.61
N MET A 145 -3.62 7.78 -7.92
CA MET A 145 -4.15 6.88 -8.94
C MET A 145 -3.44 5.54 -8.96
N LEU A 146 -2.12 5.56 -8.82
CA LEU A 146 -1.32 4.36 -8.77
C LEU A 146 -1.64 3.53 -7.52
N TYR A 147 -1.76 4.15 -6.35
CA TYR A 147 -2.18 3.47 -5.14
C TYR A 147 -3.55 2.80 -5.29
N ALA A 148 -4.54 3.52 -5.82
CA ALA A 148 -5.88 2.98 -6.04
C ALA A 148 -5.89 1.78 -7.01
N LEU A 149 -4.97 1.75 -7.97
CA LEU A 149 -4.82 0.63 -8.90
C LEU A 149 -4.13 -0.58 -8.25
N LEU A 150 -3.17 -0.35 -7.36
CA LEU A 150 -2.36 -1.41 -6.75
C LEU A 150 -3.00 -2.02 -5.51
N VAL A 151 -3.70 -1.24 -4.67
CA VAL A 151 -4.22 -1.70 -3.37
C VAL A 151 -5.18 -2.91 -3.46
N PRO A 152 -5.99 -3.11 -4.50
CA PRO A 152 -6.82 -4.32 -4.62
C PRO A 152 -6.01 -5.61 -4.84
N ILE A 153 -4.78 -5.49 -5.35
CA ILE A 153 -3.88 -6.62 -5.65
C ILE A 153 -2.85 -6.79 -4.53
N PHE A 154 -2.38 -5.68 -3.98
CA PHE A 154 -1.37 -5.60 -2.92
C PHE A 154 -1.93 -4.84 -1.71
N PRO A 155 -2.81 -5.46 -0.93
CA PRO A 155 -3.56 -4.75 0.13
C PRO A 155 -2.69 -4.28 1.30
N LEU A 156 -1.46 -4.77 1.43
CA LEU A 156 -0.49 -4.36 2.43
C LEU A 156 0.41 -3.19 1.97
N ILE A 157 0.19 -2.67 0.76
CA ILE A 157 0.92 -1.50 0.25
C ILE A 157 0.70 -0.29 1.16
N ARG A 158 1.77 0.41 1.50
CA ARG A 158 1.75 1.61 2.35
C ARG A 158 2.05 2.86 1.54
N GLN A 159 1.27 3.92 1.76
CA GLN A 159 1.57 5.26 1.24
C GLN A 159 2.45 6.00 2.22
N GLU A 160 3.33 6.85 1.70
CA GLU A 160 4.14 7.77 2.48
C GLU A 160 4.85 7.10 3.67
N ALA A 161 5.41 5.91 3.43
CA ALA A 161 6.09 5.15 4.46
C ALA A 161 7.38 5.84 4.89
N GLU A 162 7.45 6.21 6.16
CA GLU A 162 8.68 6.75 6.75
C GLU A 162 9.73 5.63 6.88
N SER A 163 10.89 5.85 6.28
CA SER A 163 12.09 5.06 6.53
C SER A 163 12.92 5.79 7.58
N ASP A 164 12.83 5.36 8.84
CA ASP A 164 13.64 5.92 9.93
C ASP A 164 15.10 5.46 9.78
N ASN A 165 15.93 6.35 9.29
CA ASN A 165 17.37 6.12 9.09
C ASN A 165 18.25 6.92 10.05
N GLY A 166 17.66 7.58 11.06
CA GLY A 166 18.40 8.38 12.05
C GLY A 166 19.01 9.69 11.52
N TYR A 167 18.89 9.99 10.22
CA TYR A 167 19.42 11.20 9.56
C TYR A 167 18.38 11.94 8.70
N GLY A 168 17.17 12.08 9.22
CA GLY A 168 16.06 12.70 8.47
C GLY A 168 15.22 11.64 7.79
N GLY A 169 13.96 11.52 8.17
CA GLY A 169 13.04 10.53 7.64
C GLY A 169 12.84 10.74 6.13
N MET A 170 13.30 9.80 5.32
CA MET A 170 12.90 9.74 3.92
C MET A 170 11.54 9.07 3.85
N ARG A 171 10.67 9.64 3.04
CA ARG A 171 9.30 9.22 2.85
C ARG A 171 9.17 8.64 1.46
N ALA A 172 8.97 7.31 1.39
CA ALA A 172 8.70 6.66 0.12
C ALA A 172 7.23 6.86 -0.26
N ASP A 173 6.94 7.18 -1.51
CA ASP A 173 5.56 7.38 -1.97
C ASP A 173 4.70 6.12 -1.76
N LEU A 174 5.18 4.97 -2.21
CA LEU A 174 4.54 3.67 -2.01
C LEU A 174 5.59 2.63 -1.59
N TYR A 175 5.29 1.85 -0.57
CA TYR A 175 6.17 0.80 -0.07
C TYR A 175 5.44 -0.53 0.09
N LEU A 176 6.04 -1.59 -0.45
CA LEU A 176 5.60 -2.98 -0.31
C LEU A 176 6.68 -3.73 0.49
N GLU A 177 6.45 -3.83 1.81
CA GLU A 177 7.41 -4.42 2.74
C GLU A 177 7.70 -5.90 2.43
N GLU A 178 6.68 -6.65 2.03
CA GLU A 178 6.75 -8.07 1.68
C GLU A 178 7.70 -8.37 0.50
N TYR A 179 7.96 -7.36 -0.35
CA TYR A 179 8.86 -7.47 -1.50
C TYR A 179 10.11 -6.60 -1.34
N ASP A 180 10.26 -5.93 -0.20
CA ASP A 180 11.31 -4.91 0.01
C ASP A 180 11.43 -3.97 -1.20
N LEU A 181 10.26 -3.45 -1.64
CA LEU A 181 10.10 -2.69 -2.87
C LEU A 181 9.49 -1.32 -2.60
N ILE A 182 10.12 -0.30 -3.14
CA ILE A 182 9.63 1.08 -3.17
C ILE A 182 9.20 1.45 -4.59
N ILE A 183 8.09 2.18 -4.71
CA ILE A 183 7.72 2.89 -5.91
C ILE A 183 7.74 4.38 -5.57
N GLU A 184 8.61 5.10 -6.25
CA GLU A 184 8.71 6.55 -6.17
C GLU A 184 8.11 7.16 -7.41
N THR A 185 7.17 8.08 -7.24
CA THR A 185 6.51 8.77 -8.35
C THR A 185 7.18 10.11 -8.63
N LYS A 186 7.29 10.49 -9.89
CA LYS A 186 7.79 11.81 -10.30
C LYS A 186 6.93 12.38 -11.42
N CYS A 187 6.68 13.68 -11.35
CA CYS A 187 5.96 14.40 -12.40
C CYS A 187 6.80 15.58 -12.89
N THR A 188 7.14 15.61 -14.19
CA THR A 188 7.98 16.68 -14.73
C THR A 188 7.27 18.02 -14.75
N ARG A 189 8.02 19.09 -14.46
CA ARG A 189 7.58 20.48 -14.39
C ARG A 189 8.24 21.32 -15.49
N ALA A 190 7.62 22.43 -15.88
CA ALA A 190 8.14 23.32 -16.93
C ALA A 190 9.57 23.84 -16.66
N SER A 191 9.94 24.00 -15.39
CA SER A 191 11.29 24.45 -14.97
C SER A 191 12.30 23.31 -14.79
N MET A 192 11.91 22.04 -15.06
CA MET A 192 12.77 20.87 -14.89
C MET A 192 13.49 20.55 -16.21
N THR A 193 14.75 20.16 -16.11
CA THR A 193 15.52 19.60 -17.22
C THR A 193 15.71 18.09 -17.03
N GLU A 194 15.99 17.38 -18.12
CA GLU A 194 16.32 15.94 -18.06
C GLU A 194 17.47 15.66 -17.10
N LYS A 195 18.52 16.49 -17.12
CA LYS A 195 19.67 16.38 -16.21
C LYS A 195 19.26 16.52 -14.76
N LYS A 196 18.41 17.50 -14.43
CA LYS A 196 17.92 17.70 -13.07
C LYS A 196 17.06 16.54 -12.59
N LEU A 197 16.23 15.96 -13.46
CA LEU A 197 15.46 14.76 -13.16
C LEU A 197 16.38 13.59 -12.80
N LEU A 198 17.44 13.35 -13.58
CA LEU A 198 18.43 12.31 -13.30
C LEU A 198 19.14 12.51 -11.95
N GLU A 199 19.48 13.76 -11.62
CA GLU A 199 20.08 14.10 -10.32
C GLU A 199 19.13 13.79 -9.16
N GLU A 200 17.83 14.14 -9.28
CA GLU A 200 16.81 13.82 -8.28
C GLU A 200 16.62 12.29 -8.13
N LEU A 201 16.46 11.55 -9.24
CA LEU A 201 16.32 10.09 -9.19
C LEU A 201 17.56 9.40 -8.61
N GLY A 202 18.75 9.91 -8.92
CA GLY A 202 20.02 9.40 -8.39
C GLY A 202 20.13 9.61 -6.88
N ALA A 203 19.76 10.79 -6.39
CA ALA A 203 19.73 11.12 -4.96
C ALA A 203 18.74 10.22 -4.21
N ASP A 204 17.50 10.12 -4.69
CA ASP A 204 16.46 9.30 -4.07
C ASP A 204 16.84 7.81 -4.07
N GLY A 205 17.35 7.30 -5.20
CA GLY A 205 17.80 5.91 -5.33
C GLY A 205 18.96 5.54 -4.40
N PHE A 206 19.84 6.49 -4.09
CA PHE A 206 20.93 6.29 -3.14
C PHE A 206 20.42 6.20 -1.71
N HIS A 207 19.45 7.03 -1.35
CA HIS A 207 18.93 7.13 0.01
C HIS A 207 18.03 5.96 0.42
N TYR A 208 17.23 5.40 -0.51
CA TYR A 208 16.38 4.26 -0.19
C TYR A 208 17.20 2.99 0.11
N LYS A 209 16.82 2.25 1.16
CA LYS A 209 17.48 0.98 1.55
C LYS A 209 16.83 -0.26 0.93
N ALA A 210 15.67 -0.14 0.33
CA ALA A 210 14.95 -1.25 -0.28
C ALA A 210 15.80 -1.94 -1.38
N LYS A 211 15.63 -3.25 -1.52
CA LYS A 211 16.29 -4.05 -2.56
C LYS A 211 15.87 -3.66 -3.97
N THR A 212 14.59 -3.28 -4.12
CA THR A 212 14.03 -2.88 -5.41
C THR A 212 13.42 -1.49 -5.31
N VAL A 213 13.76 -0.62 -6.26
CA VAL A 213 13.17 0.72 -6.39
C VAL A 213 12.68 0.91 -7.81
N PHE A 214 11.38 1.18 -7.95
CA PHE A 214 10.79 1.62 -9.21
C PHE A 214 10.59 3.13 -9.18
N PHE A 215 11.21 3.84 -10.10
CA PHE A 215 10.89 5.23 -10.38
C PHE A 215 9.83 5.28 -11.46
N PHE A 216 8.64 5.73 -11.11
CA PHE A 216 7.53 5.91 -12.02
C PHE A 216 7.39 7.37 -12.40
N VAL A 217 7.89 7.73 -13.57
CA VAL A 217 8.02 9.11 -14.05
C VAL A 217 6.92 9.43 -15.05
N TYR A 218 6.03 10.36 -14.70
CA TYR A 218 5.16 11.00 -15.68
C TYR A 218 5.86 12.21 -16.28
N ASP A 219 6.39 12.06 -17.49
CA ASP A 219 7.04 13.13 -18.23
C ASP A 219 6.03 14.04 -18.94
N LYS A 220 5.21 14.70 -18.12
CA LYS A 220 4.14 15.61 -18.56
C LYS A 220 4.60 16.72 -19.51
N LYS A 221 5.87 17.09 -19.44
CA LYS A 221 6.45 18.20 -20.22
C LYS A 221 7.31 17.74 -21.38
N ASN A 222 7.38 16.42 -21.63
CA ASN A 222 8.23 15.83 -22.69
C ASN A 222 9.68 16.32 -22.62
N ILE A 223 10.25 16.40 -21.41
CA ILE A 223 11.65 16.80 -21.22
C ILE A 223 12.61 15.66 -21.54
N ILE A 224 12.15 14.41 -21.48
CA ILE A 224 12.93 13.21 -21.82
C ILE A 224 12.84 13.01 -23.34
N LYS A 225 13.94 13.26 -24.03
CA LYS A 225 13.98 13.19 -25.49
C LYS A 225 13.95 11.74 -26.02
N ASN A 226 14.59 10.84 -25.29
CA ASN A 226 14.64 9.42 -25.64
C ASN A 226 14.43 8.58 -24.38
N PRO A 227 13.18 8.15 -24.10
CA PRO A 227 12.87 7.37 -22.90
C PRO A 227 13.65 6.07 -22.78
N ASP A 228 13.96 5.38 -23.87
CA ASP A 228 14.67 4.09 -23.81
C ASP A 228 16.14 4.29 -23.46
N VAL A 229 16.79 5.31 -24.01
CA VAL A 229 18.17 5.68 -23.65
C VAL A 229 18.23 6.15 -22.20
N PHE A 230 17.26 6.95 -21.77
CA PHE A 230 17.15 7.44 -20.40
C PHE A 230 17.04 6.28 -19.41
N LYS A 231 16.10 5.35 -19.62
CA LYS A 231 15.91 4.15 -18.80
C LYS A 231 17.19 3.32 -18.74
N ALA A 232 17.81 3.05 -19.90
CA ALA A 232 19.01 2.22 -19.99
C ALA A 232 20.23 2.85 -19.30
N ALA A 233 20.42 4.16 -19.43
CA ALA A 233 21.54 4.86 -18.79
C ALA A 233 21.40 4.82 -17.26
N PHE A 234 20.22 5.09 -16.74
CA PHE A 234 19.96 5.10 -15.30
C PHE A 234 20.11 3.70 -14.68
N THR A 235 19.53 2.67 -15.29
CA THR A 235 19.62 1.28 -14.80
C THR A 235 21.08 0.82 -14.72
N ARG A 236 21.89 1.08 -15.76
CA ARG A 236 23.32 0.68 -15.77
C ARG A 236 24.14 1.32 -14.66
N GLU A 237 23.90 2.59 -14.34
CA GLU A 237 24.63 3.28 -13.28
C GLU A 237 24.29 2.73 -11.90
N GLN A 238 23.06 2.32 -11.68
CA GLN A 238 22.59 1.87 -10.38
C GLN A 238 22.87 0.39 -10.11
N GLU A 239 23.01 -0.46 -11.11
CA GLU A 239 23.44 -1.86 -10.95
C GLU A 239 24.78 -1.98 -10.21
N LYS A 240 25.67 -0.98 -10.34
CA LYS A 240 26.95 -0.94 -9.63
C LYS A 240 26.81 -0.83 -8.11
N ASN A 241 25.67 -0.37 -7.61
CA ASN A 241 25.39 -0.18 -6.17
C ASN A 241 24.67 -1.37 -5.53
N GLY A 242 24.47 -2.47 -6.25
CA GLY A 242 23.86 -3.70 -5.72
C GLY A 242 22.35 -3.62 -5.47
N LYS A 243 21.67 -2.56 -5.96
CA LYS A 243 20.23 -2.40 -5.90
C LYS A 243 19.60 -2.62 -7.26
N ASN A 244 18.41 -3.20 -7.27
CA ASN A 244 17.60 -3.30 -8.48
C ASN A 244 16.78 -2.02 -8.65
N ILE A 245 17.28 -1.10 -9.49
CA ILE A 245 16.57 0.14 -9.79
C ILE A 245 16.06 0.09 -11.22
N LYS A 246 14.77 0.40 -11.39
CA LYS A 246 14.14 0.50 -12.71
C LYS A 246 13.41 1.83 -12.86
N VAL A 247 13.55 2.44 -14.01
CA VAL A 247 12.84 3.66 -14.37
C VAL A 247 11.79 3.34 -15.42
N ILE A 248 10.56 3.72 -15.15
CA ILE A 248 9.42 3.58 -16.05
C ILE A 248 8.94 4.99 -16.39
N VAL A 249 8.92 5.32 -17.66
CA VAL A 249 8.55 6.66 -18.15
C VAL A 249 7.21 6.57 -18.86
N LEU A 250 6.29 7.42 -18.44
CA LEU A 250 4.99 7.65 -19.05
C LEU A 250 4.98 9.03 -19.70
N GLN A 251 4.61 9.15 -20.97
CA GLN A 251 4.52 10.44 -21.68
C GLN A 251 3.09 10.75 -22.12
N PRO A 252 2.73 12.02 -22.38
CA PRO A 252 1.37 12.43 -22.76
C PRO A 252 0.85 11.79 -24.04
N VAL A 253 1.71 11.34 -24.93
CA VAL A 253 1.33 10.62 -26.15
C VAL A 253 0.70 9.26 -25.84
N GLU A 254 0.99 8.71 -24.66
CA GLU A 254 0.46 7.44 -24.19
C GLU A 254 -0.84 7.63 -23.41
N LEU A 255 -1.09 8.84 -22.90
CA LEU A 255 -2.28 9.20 -22.09
C LEU A 255 -3.36 9.96 -22.96
#